data_1039dd37ac416dc29e42d0dc8aaa9cc4
#
_entry.id   1039dd37ac416dc29e42d0dc8aaa9cc4
#
_cell.length_a   1.000
_cell.length_b   1.000
_cell.length_c   1.000
_cell.angle_alpha   90.00
_cell.angle_beta   90.00
_cell.angle_gamma   90.00
#
_symmetry.space_group_name_H-M   'P 1'
#
loop_
_entity.id
_entity.type
_entity.pdbx_description
1 polymer ?
#
loop_
_entity_poly.entity_id
_entity_poly.type
_entity_poly.pdbx_seq_one_letter_code
_entity_poly.pdbx_strand_id
1 'polypeptide(L)'
;MRKLVAIILLCFFIQTGESCTIFSLYPNGQHWVGRTFDWAYGHGLVYTNKRNVTKTSLKLLPTDVTSTWTSKYGSVTFNQFGREFPTGGMNEAGLLIDALELKSSIFPQADTRPSFNELQFMQYVLDNYGSIEALANDLKSIRLSPVGSKLHYFVCDVNQCMTVEYIDGEVVTHSGSTLPISGIANNTYEEHVDYARDFITFGGDKSIVLDSKDSLDRFVRSNYNAKFINQSTDPVQTLFGFLEDVGSTNNRWQLIYNQDEKTITFRTQTHLDKQRKVDLVKIDFSCITSTQYFDLDSDTAGDVNVAFRDFDSEVNLQVIKKSVKMQGLPAALSGRLAIYPSETQCN
;
A
#
# COMPACT_ATOMS: atom_id res chain seq x y z
N MET A 1 39.59 -7.30 -45.99
CA MET A 1 38.84 -7.85 -44.85
C MET A 1 38.64 -6.75 -43.81
N ARG A 2 37.49 -6.06 -43.85
CA ARG A 2 37.13 -5.00 -42.90
C ARG A 2 36.41 -5.66 -41.71
N LYS A 3 37.00 -5.59 -40.52
CA LYS A 3 36.37 -6.04 -39.28
C LYS A 3 35.33 -5.00 -38.85
N LEU A 4 34.05 -5.37 -38.91
CA LEU A 4 32.94 -4.61 -38.31
C LEU A 4 33.04 -4.80 -36.79
N VAL A 5 33.38 -3.74 -36.06
CA VAL A 5 33.25 -3.72 -34.60
C VAL A 5 31.83 -3.29 -34.30
N ALA A 6 30.99 -4.25 -33.86
CA ALA A 6 29.66 -3.94 -33.34
C ALA A 6 29.81 -3.35 -31.94
N ILE A 7 29.56 -2.04 -31.82
CA ILE A 7 29.43 -1.36 -30.53
C ILE A 7 28.03 -1.73 -29.98
N ILE A 8 28.01 -2.62 -29.01
CA ILE A 8 26.78 -2.89 -28.23
C ILE A 8 26.59 -1.70 -27.28
N LEU A 9 25.66 -0.81 -27.64
CA LEU A 9 25.20 0.22 -26.74
C LEU A 9 24.38 -0.47 -25.60
N LEU A 10 25.02 -0.68 -24.45
CA LEU A 10 24.31 -1.02 -23.22
C LEU A 10 23.51 0.22 -22.82
N CYS A 11 22.24 0.26 -23.17
CA CYS A 11 21.29 1.17 -22.55
C CYS A 11 21.12 0.75 -21.09
N PHE A 12 21.83 1.39 -20.19
CA PHE A 12 21.49 1.37 -18.78
C PHE A 12 20.12 2.06 -18.65
N PHE A 13 19.06 1.28 -18.58
CA PHE A 13 17.82 1.76 -18.01
C PHE A 13 18.11 2.10 -16.55
N ILE A 14 18.27 3.39 -16.25
CA ILE A 14 18.18 3.87 -14.88
C ILE A 14 16.73 3.62 -14.47
N GLN A 15 16.46 2.47 -13.87
CA GLN A 15 15.24 2.30 -13.10
C GLN A 15 15.37 3.30 -11.96
N THR A 16 14.67 4.42 -12.09
CA THR A 16 14.44 5.33 -10.96
C THR A 16 13.79 4.51 -9.86
N GLY A 17 14.50 4.30 -8.76
CA GLY A 17 14.00 3.54 -7.63
C GLY A 17 12.66 4.12 -7.17
N GLU A 18 11.68 3.26 -6.99
CA GLU A 18 10.39 3.61 -6.43
C GLU A 18 10.61 3.95 -4.96
N SER A 19 10.02 5.07 -4.50
CA SER A 19 10.52 5.77 -3.31
C SER A 19 9.44 6.03 -2.27
N CYS A 20 8.50 5.09 -2.07
CA CYS A 20 7.40 5.24 -1.11
C CYS A 20 7.89 5.50 0.32
N THR A 21 7.09 6.21 1.10
CA THR A 21 7.28 6.39 2.55
C THR A 21 5.93 6.30 3.23
N ILE A 22 5.88 5.64 4.38
CA ILE A 22 4.72 5.58 5.25
C ILE A 22 5.16 5.79 6.69
N PHE A 23 4.37 6.52 7.47
CA PHE A 23 4.62 6.78 8.88
C PHE A 23 3.31 6.99 9.65
N SER A 24 3.31 6.65 10.92
CA SER A 24 2.17 6.87 11.81
C SER A 24 2.47 7.87 12.90
N LEU A 25 1.43 8.52 13.41
CA LEU A 25 1.51 9.56 14.43
C LEU A 25 0.16 9.71 15.16
N TYR A 26 0.18 10.38 16.31
CA TYR A 26 -0.99 10.50 17.19
C TYR A 26 -1.29 11.96 17.56
N PRO A 27 -1.66 12.84 16.61
CA PRO A 27 -2.08 14.20 16.96
C PRO A 27 -3.39 14.17 17.76
N ASN A 28 -3.37 14.87 18.91
CA ASN A 28 -4.53 14.99 19.79
C ASN A 28 -5.12 13.62 20.23
N GLY A 29 -4.29 12.57 20.29
CA GLY A 29 -4.71 11.23 20.70
C GLY A 29 -5.41 10.41 19.63
N GLN A 30 -5.59 10.92 18.42
CA GLN A 30 -6.12 10.16 17.27
C GLN A 30 -4.99 9.52 16.48
N HIS A 31 -5.20 8.31 15.98
CA HIS A 31 -4.23 7.60 15.16
C HIS A 31 -4.34 7.97 13.68
N TRP A 32 -3.26 8.55 13.16
CA TRP A 32 -3.14 8.97 11.77
C TRP A 32 -1.97 8.26 11.09
N VAL A 33 -2.15 7.94 9.82
CA VAL A 33 -1.08 7.38 8.98
C VAL A 33 -0.98 8.19 7.70
N GLY A 34 0.22 8.65 7.38
CA GLY A 34 0.54 9.35 6.14
C GLY A 34 1.36 8.46 5.21
N ARG A 35 1.02 8.46 3.90
CA ARG A 35 1.70 7.65 2.88
C ARG A 35 1.93 8.41 1.59
N THR A 36 3.15 8.31 1.02
CA THR A 36 3.43 8.65 -0.38
C THR A 36 3.41 7.39 -1.24
N PHE A 37 2.72 7.45 -2.37
CA PHE A 37 2.79 6.42 -3.41
C PHE A 37 3.66 6.92 -4.56
N ASP A 38 4.93 6.55 -4.52
CA ASP A 38 5.95 6.95 -5.49
C ASP A 38 6.16 5.81 -6.48
N TRP A 39 5.57 5.94 -7.66
CA TRP A 39 5.54 4.88 -8.67
C TRP A 39 5.74 5.45 -10.07
N ALA A 40 6.08 4.59 -11.03
CA ALA A 40 6.28 5.01 -12.42
C ALA A 40 5.04 5.65 -13.04
N TYR A 41 3.84 5.28 -12.56
CA TYR A 41 2.56 5.79 -13.07
C TYR A 41 1.53 5.96 -11.95
N GLY A 42 0.58 6.89 -12.15
CA GLY A 42 -0.39 7.31 -11.12
C GLY A 42 -1.85 6.98 -11.41
N HIS A 43 -2.19 6.34 -12.55
CA HIS A 43 -3.58 5.96 -12.79
C HIS A 43 -4.02 4.86 -11.81
N GLY A 44 -5.29 4.86 -11.46
CA GLY A 44 -5.83 3.89 -10.52
C GLY A 44 -7.28 4.16 -10.17
N LEU A 45 -7.89 3.23 -9.46
CA LEU A 45 -9.26 3.31 -8.98
C LEU A 45 -9.30 3.08 -7.46
N VAL A 46 -10.21 3.79 -6.79
CA VAL A 46 -10.59 3.48 -5.41
C VAL A 46 -11.81 2.57 -5.46
N TYR A 47 -11.78 1.46 -4.73
CA TYR A 47 -12.91 0.52 -4.67
C TYR A 47 -13.50 0.43 -3.28
N THR A 48 -14.83 0.22 -3.21
CA THR A 48 -15.51 -0.24 -2.01
C THR A 48 -15.65 -1.77 -2.09
N ASN A 49 -14.95 -2.51 -1.24
CA ASN A 49 -15.07 -3.98 -1.18
C ASN A 49 -16.07 -4.38 -0.11
N LYS A 50 -16.82 -5.43 -0.35
CA LYS A 50 -17.97 -5.81 0.47
C LYS A 50 -17.62 -6.90 1.49
N ARG A 51 -18.31 -6.92 2.64
CA ARG A 51 -18.28 -8.04 3.58
C ARG A 51 -19.24 -9.16 3.15
N ASN A 52 -19.08 -10.33 3.74
CA ASN A 52 -19.84 -11.55 3.41
C ASN A 52 -19.67 -12.03 1.96
N VAL A 53 -18.52 -11.74 1.35
CA VAL A 53 -18.17 -12.20 0.02
C VAL A 53 -17.19 -13.36 0.12
N THR A 54 -17.57 -14.52 -0.44
CA THR A 54 -16.68 -15.67 -0.56
C THR A 54 -15.72 -15.49 -1.73
N LYS A 55 -14.44 -15.68 -1.47
CA LYS A 55 -13.32 -15.48 -2.39
C LYS A 55 -12.36 -16.66 -2.30
N THR A 56 -11.67 -16.96 -3.40
CA THR A 56 -10.61 -17.98 -3.43
C THR A 56 -9.32 -17.36 -3.96
N SER A 57 -8.17 -17.61 -3.32
CA SER A 57 -6.91 -17.01 -3.76
C SER A 57 -6.58 -17.38 -5.20
N LEU A 58 -6.11 -16.39 -5.97
CA LEU A 58 -5.83 -16.56 -7.39
C LEU A 58 -4.54 -17.38 -7.59
N LYS A 59 -4.66 -18.54 -8.21
CA LYS A 59 -3.51 -19.36 -8.57
C LYS A 59 -2.80 -18.78 -9.79
N LEU A 60 -1.65 -18.16 -9.59
CA LEU A 60 -0.80 -17.57 -10.65
C LEU A 60 0.39 -18.46 -11.00
N LEU A 61 0.96 -19.18 -10.03
CA LEU A 61 2.07 -20.09 -10.23
C LEU A 61 1.62 -21.54 -10.03
N PRO A 62 2.27 -22.51 -10.70
CA PRO A 62 1.96 -23.95 -10.51
C PRO A 62 2.06 -24.41 -9.06
N THR A 63 2.95 -23.79 -8.29
CA THR A 63 3.23 -24.07 -6.88
C THR A 63 2.28 -23.41 -5.89
N ASP A 64 1.31 -22.61 -6.38
CA ASP A 64 0.36 -21.96 -5.50
C ASP A 64 -0.68 -22.94 -4.96
N VAL A 65 -0.93 -22.84 -3.66
CA VAL A 65 -1.97 -23.54 -2.92
C VAL A 65 -3.11 -22.57 -2.65
N THR A 66 -4.27 -22.83 -3.24
CA THR A 66 -5.43 -21.94 -3.09
C THR A 66 -6.04 -22.03 -1.70
N SER A 67 -6.60 -20.93 -1.22
CA SER A 67 -7.39 -20.84 -0.01
C SER A 67 -8.71 -20.12 -0.30
N THR A 68 -9.77 -20.56 0.35
CA THR A 68 -11.09 -19.91 0.26
C THR A 68 -11.42 -19.26 1.60
N TRP A 69 -11.92 -18.03 1.56
CA TRP A 69 -12.37 -17.28 2.74
C TRP A 69 -13.64 -16.51 2.44
N THR A 70 -14.34 -16.11 3.49
CA THR A 70 -15.45 -15.16 3.40
C THR A 70 -15.05 -13.87 4.11
N SER A 71 -15.13 -12.74 3.42
CA SER A 71 -14.76 -11.43 3.98
C SER A 71 -15.61 -11.10 5.22
N LYS A 72 -14.94 -10.85 6.34
CA LYS A 72 -15.58 -10.41 7.60
C LYS A 72 -15.84 -8.91 7.57
N TYR A 73 -14.96 -8.17 6.90
CA TYR A 73 -15.00 -6.71 6.83
C TYR A 73 -15.11 -6.23 5.38
N GLY A 74 -15.83 -5.12 5.21
CA GLY A 74 -15.74 -4.31 4.01
C GLY A 74 -14.54 -3.37 4.09
N SER A 75 -14.07 -2.88 2.94
CA SER A 75 -12.90 -2.01 2.88
C SER A 75 -12.97 -1.00 1.74
N VAL A 76 -12.19 0.07 1.87
CA VAL A 76 -11.87 1.01 0.79
C VAL A 76 -10.42 0.80 0.40
N THR A 77 -10.16 0.55 -0.87
CA THR A 77 -8.83 0.22 -1.39
C THR A 77 -8.45 1.06 -2.59
N PHE A 78 -7.14 1.33 -2.71
CA PHE A 78 -6.51 2.03 -3.84
C PHE A 78 -5.84 1.00 -4.74
N ASN A 79 -6.23 0.93 -6.01
CA ASN A 79 -5.90 -0.19 -6.88
C ASN A 79 -5.41 0.28 -8.25
N GLN A 80 -4.27 -0.28 -8.69
CA GLN A 80 -3.77 -0.15 -10.06
C GLN A 80 -3.98 -1.41 -10.90
N PHE A 81 -4.12 -2.55 -10.24
CA PHE A 81 -4.28 -3.86 -10.89
C PHE A 81 -5.73 -4.39 -10.82
N GLY A 82 -6.70 -3.47 -10.68
CA GLY A 82 -8.10 -3.78 -10.63
C GLY A 82 -8.61 -4.20 -9.25
N ARG A 83 -9.90 -4.45 -9.18
CA ARG A 83 -10.59 -4.85 -7.96
C ARG A 83 -9.99 -6.14 -7.40
N GLU A 84 -9.85 -6.22 -6.07
CA GLU A 84 -9.29 -7.33 -5.29
C GLU A 84 -7.73 -7.43 -5.30
N PHE A 85 -7.05 -6.48 -6.00
CA PHE A 85 -5.59 -6.41 -6.05
C PHE A 85 -5.12 -4.99 -5.67
N PRO A 86 -5.31 -4.60 -4.38
CA PRO A 86 -4.97 -3.26 -3.91
C PRO A 86 -3.46 -3.04 -3.79
N THR A 87 -3.07 -1.77 -3.79
CA THR A 87 -1.75 -1.29 -3.37
C THR A 87 -1.76 -0.77 -1.94
N GLY A 88 -2.94 -0.62 -1.36
CA GLY A 88 -3.19 -0.23 0.03
C GLY A 88 -4.67 0.06 0.26
N GLY A 89 -5.05 0.26 1.53
CA GLY A 89 -6.41 0.59 1.91
C GLY A 89 -6.71 0.40 3.39
N MET A 90 -7.95 0.67 3.77
CA MET A 90 -8.45 0.53 5.14
C MET A 90 -9.81 -0.17 5.15
N ASN A 91 -10.04 -1.03 6.15
CA ASN A 91 -11.32 -1.69 6.34
C ASN A 91 -12.21 -0.96 7.36
N GLU A 92 -13.47 -1.37 7.44
CA GLU A 92 -14.47 -0.77 8.35
C GLU A 92 -14.18 -0.96 9.85
N ALA A 93 -13.23 -1.85 10.22
CA ALA A 93 -12.73 -1.95 11.58
C ALA A 93 -11.66 -0.89 11.91
N GLY A 94 -11.11 -0.20 10.88
CA GLY A 94 -10.02 0.75 11.01
C GLY A 94 -8.62 0.14 10.83
N LEU A 95 -8.53 -1.16 10.47
CA LEU A 95 -7.25 -1.75 10.10
C LEU A 95 -6.89 -1.29 8.69
N LEU A 96 -5.69 -0.74 8.54
CA LEU A 96 -5.08 -0.40 7.25
C LEU A 96 -3.89 -1.31 6.95
N ILE A 97 -3.64 -1.51 5.67
CA ILE A 97 -2.42 -2.11 5.13
C ILE A 97 -1.99 -1.37 3.88
N ASP A 98 -0.71 -1.06 3.80
CA ASP A 98 -0.08 -0.48 2.62
C ASP A 98 1.22 -1.21 2.30
N ALA A 99 1.56 -1.28 1.01
CA ALA A 99 2.76 -1.93 0.53
C ALA A 99 3.78 -0.93 -0.02
N LEU A 100 5.06 -1.19 0.24
CA LEU A 100 6.20 -0.48 -0.30
C LEU A 100 7.17 -1.47 -0.94
N GLU A 101 7.95 -1.03 -1.93
CA GLU A 101 8.97 -1.88 -2.52
C GLU A 101 10.11 -2.13 -1.52
N LEU A 102 10.49 -3.40 -1.37
CA LEU A 102 11.68 -3.84 -0.65
C LEU A 102 12.45 -4.83 -1.53
N LYS A 103 13.42 -4.34 -2.31
CA LYS A 103 14.16 -5.14 -3.29
C LYS A 103 14.93 -6.31 -2.68
N SER A 104 15.34 -6.19 -1.42
CA SER A 104 16.04 -7.22 -0.66
C SER A 104 15.14 -8.34 -0.16
N SER A 105 13.80 -8.24 -0.27
CA SER A 105 12.89 -9.31 0.17
C SER A 105 13.25 -10.65 -0.46
N ILE A 106 13.30 -11.69 0.37
CA ILE A 106 13.45 -13.10 0.00
C ILE A 106 12.26 -13.85 0.57
N PHE A 107 11.38 -14.31 -0.32
CA PHE A 107 10.12 -14.95 0.06
C PHE A 107 10.31 -16.45 0.33
N PRO A 108 9.41 -17.07 1.14
CA PRO A 108 9.46 -18.50 1.44
C PRO A 108 9.43 -19.37 0.20
N GLN A 109 10.15 -20.49 0.25
CA GLN A 109 10.05 -21.54 -0.76
C GLN A 109 8.62 -22.10 -0.82
N ALA A 110 8.26 -22.68 -1.97
CA ALA A 110 6.96 -23.33 -2.15
C ALA A 110 6.78 -24.49 -1.16
N ASP A 111 5.64 -24.50 -0.47
CA ASP A 111 5.23 -25.49 0.51
C ASP A 111 3.70 -25.72 0.46
N THR A 112 3.13 -26.37 1.46
CA THR A 112 1.71 -26.71 1.53
C THR A 112 0.82 -25.61 2.11
N ARG A 113 1.39 -24.50 2.57
CA ARG A 113 0.61 -23.38 3.12
C ARG A 113 -0.23 -22.70 2.02
N PRO A 114 -1.43 -22.21 2.37
CA PRO A 114 -2.18 -21.31 1.50
C PRO A 114 -1.32 -20.16 1.00
N SER A 115 -1.37 -19.89 -0.31
CA SER A 115 -0.52 -18.88 -0.92
C SER A 115 -1.33 -17.74 -1.54
N PHE A 116 -0.75 -16.55 -1.46
CA PHE A 116 -1.29 -15.33 -2.01
C PHE A 116 -0.21 -14.58 -2.80
N ASN A 117 -0.58 -13.97 -3.92
CA ASN A 117 0.30 -12.99 -4.53
C ASN A 117 0.39 -11.72 -3.66
N GLU A 118 1.38 -10.88 -3.94
CA GLU A 118 1.74 -9.71 -3.14
C GLU A 118 0.60 -8.69 -2.97
N LEU A 119 -0.32 -8.58 -3.94
CA LEU A 119 -1.44 -7.64 -3.87
C LEU A 119 -2.68 -8.28 -3.24
N GLN A 120 -3.01 -9.51 -3.62
CA GLN A 120 -4.18 -10.19 -3.06
C GLN A 120 -4.02 -10.48 -1.56
N PHE A 121 -2.78 -10.62 -1.07
CA PHE A 121 -2.51 -10.70 0.36
C PHE A 121 -3.07 -9.49 1.12
N MET A 122 -2.92 -8.28 0.59
CA MET A 122 -3.49 -7.10 1.24
C MET A 122 -5.01 -7.15 1.29
N GLN A 123 -5.67 -7.59 0.21
CA GLN A 123 -7.13 -7.76 0.24
C GLN A 123 -7.55 -8.84 1.26
N TYR A 124 -6.82 -9.95 1.33
CA TYR A 124 -7.06 -10.99 2.32
C TYR A 124 -6.93 -10.46 3.76
N VAL A 125 -5.91 -9.64 4.03
CA VAL A 125 -5.73 -8.98 5.34
C VAL A 125 -6.91 -8.07 5.66
N LEU A 126 -7.30 -7.18 4.75
CA LEU A 126 -8.42 -6.27 4.95
C LEU A 126 -9.76 -7.00 5.13
N ASP A 127 -9.94 -8.13 4.47
CA ASP A 127 -11.16 -8.94 4.55
C ASP A 127 -11.30 -9.67 5.90
N ASN A 128 -10.20 -10.07 6.54
CA ASN A 128 -10.24 -11.06 7.62
C ASN A 128 -9.87 -10.51 9.00
N TYR A 129 -9.09 -9.43 9.08
CA TYR A 129 -8.50 -8.96 10.34
C TYR A 129 -8.98 -7.56 10.70
N GLY A 130 -9.30 -7.37 11.99
CA GLY A 130 -9.62 -6.06 12.57
C GLY A 130 -8.51 -5.54 13.49
N SER A 131 -7.46 -6.35 13.75
CA SER A 131 -6.32 -5.95 14.58
C SER A 131 -5.02 -6.59 14.08
N ILE A 132 -3.90 -5.95 14.37
CA ILE A 132 -2.57 -6.48 14.02
C ILE A 132 -2.22 -7.72 14.85
N GLU A 133 -2.72 -7.85 16.07
CA GLU A 133 -2.51 -9.03 16.91
C GLU A 133 -3.10 -10.29 16.26
N ALA A 134 -4.34 -10.19 15.76
CA ALA A 134 -4.99 -11.31 15.06
C ALA A 134 -4.24 -11.69 13.80
N LEU A 135 -3.77 -10.70 13.01
CA LEU A 135 -2.94 -10.95 11.82
C LEU A 135 -1.61 -11.60 12.17
N ALA A 136 -0.90 -11.10 13.19
CA ALA A 136 0.43 -11.59 13.58
C ALA A 136 0.40 -13.08 13.96
N ASN A 137 -0.68 -13.54 14.59
CA ASN A 137 -0.87 -14.94 14.98
C ASN A 137 -0.98 -15.87 13.76
N ASP A 138 -1.51 -15.37 12.63
CA ASP A 138 -1.79 -16.16 11.43
C ASP A 138 -0.72 -16.04 10.34
N LEU A 139 0.17 -15.03 10.39
CA LEU A 139 1.15 -14.76 9.32
C LEU A 139 2.01 -15.96 8.94
N LYS A 140 2.42 -16.78 9.92
CA LYS A 140 3.23 -17.98 9.66
C LYS A 140 2.46 -19.10 8.96
N SER A 141 1.14 -19.10 9.02
CA SER A 141 0.27 -20.07 8.34
C SER A 141 0.04 -19.74 6.87
N ILE A 142 0.45 -18.56 6.43
CA ILE A 142 0.28 -18.03 5.07
C ILE A 142 1.64 -17.99 4.37
N ARG A 143 1.64 -18.24 3.06
CA ARG A 143 2.82 -18.09 2.22
C ARG A 143 2.59 -16.98 1.18
N LEU A 144 3.48 -16.00 1.11
CA LEU A 144 3.51 -15.09 -0.02
C LEU A 144 4.22 -15.75 -1.22
N SER A 145 3.60 -15.58 -2.39
CA SER A 145 4.04 -16.10 -3.68
C SER A 145 3.98 -14.97 -4.73
N PRO A 146 4.87 -13.98 -4.64
CA PRO A 146 4.80 -12.79 -5.49
C PRO A 146 5.10 -13.12 -6.94
N VAL A 147 4.47 -12.40 -7.86
CA VAL A 147 4.65 -12.54 -9.31
C VAL A 147 5.13 -11.25 -9.99
N GLY A 148 5.00 -10.10 -9.33
CA GLY A 148 5.36 -8.79 -9.88
C GLY A 148 6.46 -8.11 -9.07
N SER A 149 6.14 -7.60 -7.90
CA SER A 149 7.03 -6.77 -7.10
C SER A 149 7.42 -7.43 -5.79
N LYS A 150 8.64 -7.14 -5.34
CA LYS A 150 9.10 -7.49 -4.00
C LYS A 150 8.66 -6.41 -3.05
N LEU A 151 7.73 -6.74 -2.17
CA LEU A 151 7.10 -5.78 -1.26
C LEU A 151 7.34 -6.16 0.20
N HIS A 152 7.30 -5.16 1.06
CA HIS A 152 7.03 -5.27 2.48
C HIS A 152 5.81 -4.42 2.83
N TYR A 153 5.25 -4.66 4.01
CA TYR A 153 3.95 -4.08 4.36
C TYR A 153 4.03 -3.33 5.68
N PHE A 154 3.26 -2.25 5.75
CA PHE A 154 2.98 -1.53 6.97
C PHE A 154 1.49 -1.69 7.28
N VAL A 155 1.20 -2.26 8.44
CA VAL A 155 -0.16 -2.57 8.89
C VAL A 155 -0.42 -1.81 10.17
N CYS A 156 -1.52 -1.08 10.26
CA CYS A 156 -1.92 -0.43 11.52
C CYS A 156 -3.38 -0.74 11.83
N ASP A 157 -3.67 -0.95 13.09
CA ASP A 157 -5.02 -0.86 13.63
C ASP A 157 -5.17 0.45 14.43
N VAL A 158 -6.31 0.67 15.04
CA VAL A 158 -6.59 1.91 15.80
C VAL A 158 -5.64 2.16 16.98
N ASN A 159 -4.89 1.14 17.44
CA ASN A 159 -4.05 1.22 18.61
C ASN A 159 -2.55 1.26 18.30
N GLN A 160 -2.11 0.57 17.26
CA GLN A 160 -0.69 0.34 16.98
C GLN A 160 -0.42 -0.05 15.53
N CYS A 161 0.87 -0.07 15.17
CA CYS A 161 1.32 -0.50 13.85
C CYS A 161 2.26 -1.70 13.93
N MET A 162 2.44 -2.38 12.77
CA MET A 162 3.33 -3.50 12.57
C MET A 162 3.95 -3.45 11.18
N THR A 163 5.25 -3.74 11.07
CA THR A 163 5.89 -4.06 9.79
C THR A 163 5.75 -5.55 9.50
N VAL A 164 5.61 -5.91 8.22
CA VAL A 164 5.66 -7.31 7.76
C VAL A 164 6.66 -7.38 6.63
N GLU A 165 7.77 -8.02 6.86
CA GLU A 165 8.90 -8.17 5.93
C GLU A 165 9.18 -9.66 5.67
N TYR A 166 9.79 -9.95 4.53
CA TYR A 166 10.22 -11.31 4.18
C TYR A 166 11.73 -11.30 3.97
N ILE A 167 12.46 -11.81 4.98
CA ILE A 167 13.92 -11.81 5.05
C ILE A 167 14.38 -13.27 5.10
N ASP A 168 15.28 -13.65 4.22
CA ASP A 168 15.85 -15.00 4.13
C ASP A 168 14.80 -16.14 4.07
N GLY A 169 13.64 -15.85 3.48
CA GLY A 169 12.54 -16.82 3.36
C GLY A 169 11.62 -16.89 4.57
N GLU A 170 11.86 -16.09 5.59
CA GLU A 170 11.04 -16.03 6.81
C GLU A 170 10.25 -14.73 6.90
N VAL A 171 9.09 -14.77 7.54
CA VAL A 171 8.33 -13.56 7.88
C VAL A 171 8.90 -12.94 9.15
N VAL A 172 9.30 -11.68 9.04
CA VAL A 172 9.81 -10.84 10.14
C VAL A 172 8.83 -9.71 10.40
N THR A 173 8.50 -9.48 11.68
CA THR A 173 7.55 -8.44 12.08
C THR A 173 8.11 -7.61 13.22
N HIS A 174 7.83 -6.31 13.20
CA HIS A 174 8.12 -5.41 14.31
C HIS A 174 6.82 -4.71 14.71
N SER A 175 6.50 -4.72 16.02
CA SER A 175 5.32 -4.06 16.58
C SER A 175 5.55 -3.74 18.05
N GLY A 176 4.76 -2.85 18.66
CA GLY A 176 4.88 -2.47 20.05
C GLY A 176 6.31 -2.02 20.40
N SER A 177 6.95 -2.65 21.37
CA SER A 177 8.32 -2.31 21.82
C SER A 177 9.41 -2.58 20.77
N THR A 178 9.15 -3.42 19.76
CA THR A 178 10.08 -3.68 18.65
C THR A 178 9.87 -2.74 17.46
N LEU A 179 8.90 -1.82 17.54
CA LEU A 179 8.62 -0.76 16.55
C LEU A 179 8.79 0.64 17.19
N PRO A 180 9.98 1.01 17.72
CA PRO A 180 10.18 2.29 18.41
C PRO A 180 10.01 3.52 17.51
N ILE A 181 10.14 3.37 16.19
CA ILE A 181 9.92 4.40 15.19
C ILE A 181 8.84 3.88 14.24
N SER A 182 7.66 4.50 14.25
CA SER A 182 6.48 3.97 13.55
C SER A 182 6.40 4.45 12.11
N GLY A 183 7.11 3.77 11.22
CA GLY A 183 7.12 4.02 9.78
C GLY A 183 8.10 3.12 9.05
N ILE A 184 8.05 3.14 7.72
CA ILE A 184 9.01 2.49 6.81
C ILE A 184 9.18 3.30 5.52
N ALA A 185 10.29 3.05 4.82
CA ALA A 185 10.49 3.47 3.43
C ALA A 185 10.89 2.24 2.58
N ASN A 186 12.02 2.23 1.88
CA ASN A 186 12.36 1.13 0.94
C ASN A 186 13.60 0.30 1.35
N ASN A 187 13.94 0.33 2.62
CA ASN A 187 14.93 -0.52 3.27
C ASN A 187 14.25 -1.45 4.28
N THR A 188 14.98 -2.42 4.83
CA THR A 188 14.46 -3.21 5.95
C THR A 188 14.22 -2.32 7.16
N TYR A 189 13.31 -2.72 8.04
CA TYR A 189 13.04 -1.94 9.25
C TYR A 189 14.26 -1.82 10.16
N GLU A 190 15.07 -2.87 10.24
CA GLU A 190 16.31 -2.86 11.00
C GLU A 190 17.31 -1.82 10.44
N GLU A 191 17.52 -1.79 9.10
CA GLU A 191 18.37 -0.78 8.47
C GLU A 191 17.87 0.64 8.72
N HIS A 192 16.56 0.86 8.71
CA HIS A 192 15.95 2.15 9.03
C HIS A 192 16.25 2.61 10.44
N VAL A 193 16.07 1.72 11.43
CA VAL A 193 16.28 2.04 12.85
C VAL A 193 17.75 2.25 13.13
N ASP A 194 18.62 1.41 12.60
CA ASP A 194 20.07 1.54 12.79
C ASP A 194 20.59 2.85 12.22
N TYR A 195 20.15 3.22 11.02
CA TYR A 195 20.50 4.52 10.42
C TYR A 195 19.97 5.70 11.23
N ALA A 196 18.73 5.63 11.71
CA ALA A 196 18.12 6.71 12.48
C ALA A 196 18.86 7.04 13.77
N ARG A 197 19.50 6.07 14.42
CA ARG A 197 20.25 6.24 15.69
C ARG A 197 21.37 7.28 15.59
N ASP A 198 21.90 7.53 14.40
CA ASP A 198 22.95 8.53 14.18
C ASP A 198 22.45 9.98 14.30
N PHE A 199 21.14 10.22 14.21
CA PHE A 199 20.58 11.56 14.15
C PHE A 199 20.15 12.08 15.53
N ILE A 200 20.31 13.39 15.76
CA ILE A 200 20.02 14.08 17.03
C ILE A 200 18.65 13.72 17.60
N THR A 201 17.64 13.64 16.73
CA THR A 201 16.25 13.34 17.12
C THR A 201 16.07 11.94 17.68
N PHE A 202 16.99 11.02 17.38
CA PHE A 202 16.92 9.61 17.76
C PHE A 202 18.10 9.17 18.65
N GLY A 203 18.86 10.13 19.19
CA GLY A 203 19.91 9.90 20.18
C GLY A 203 21.34 10.06 19.69
N GLY A 204 21.55 10.33 18.40
CA GLY A 204 22.86 10.59 17.80
C GLY A 204 23.22 12.09 17.78
N ASP A 205 24.14 12.46 16.90
CA ASP A 205 24.68 13.82 16.76
C ASP A 205 24.53 14.43 15.35
N LYS A 206 24.09 13.64 14.35
CA LYS A 206 23.88 14.12 12.98
C LYS A 206 22.62 14.99 12.87
N SER A 207 22.68 16.02 12.05
CA SER A 207 21.52 16.82 11.66
C SER A 207 20.69 16.12 10.60
N ILE A 208 19.37 16.38 10.58
CA ILE A 208 18.45 15.81 9.57
C ILE A 208 18.82 16.32 8.17
N VAL A 209 18.84 15.42 7.19
CA VAL A 209 19.08 15.75 5.78
C VAL A 209 17.75 16.14 5.12
N LEU A 210 17.60 17.39 4.71
CA LEU A 210 16.31 17.92 4.22
C LEU A 210 16.05 17.60 2.73
N ASP A 211 17.09 17.60 1.88
CA ASP A 211 16.91 17.55 0.42
C ASP A 211 17.11 16.17 -0.19
N SER A 212 17.54 15.18 0.59
CA SER A 212 17.81 13.83 0.10
C SER A 212 16.50 13.09 -0.23
N LYS A 213 16.50 12.34 -1.32
CA LYS A 213 15.44 11.41 -1.71
C LYS A 213 15.82 9.95 -1.41
N ASP A 214 16.95 9.72 -0.76
CA ASP A 214 17.34 8.40 -0.26
C ASP A 214 16.31 7.85 0.73
N SER A 215 16.12 6.54 0.70
CA SER A 215 15.12 5.84 1.51
C SER A 215 15.33 6.05 3.01
N LEU A 216 16.58 5.93 3.48
CA LEU A 216 16.92 6.06 4.89
C LEU A 216 16.71 7.51 5.39
N ASP A 217 17.13 8.49 4.57
CA ASP A 217 16.92 9.91 4.90
C ASP A 217 15.43 10.29 4.93
N ARG A 218 14.61 9.74 4.01
CA ARG A 218 13.16 9.95 4.00
C ARG A 218 12.50 9.36 5.24
N PHE A 219 12.92 8.17 5.67
CA PHE A 219 12.46 7.55 6.91
C PHE A 219 12.77 8.43 8.11
N VAL A 220 14.02 8.89 8.27
CA VAL A 220 14.43 9.77 9.35
C VAL A 220 13.62 11.06 9.34
N ARG A 221 13.46 11.70 8.18
CA ARG A 221 12.76 12.98 8.02
C ARG A 221 11.26 12.88 8.31
N SER A 222 10.57 11.84 7.81
CA SER A 222 9.14 11.64 8.08
C SER A 222 8.84 11.47 9.56
N ASN A 223 9.68 10.70 10.26
CA ASN A 223 9.50 10.45 11.68
C ASN A 223 10.00 11.62 12.57
N TYR A 224 10.92 12.45 12.06
CA TYR A 224 11.25 13.73 12.66
C TYR A 224 10.04 14.70 12.59
N ASN A 225 9.46 14.86 11.41
CA ASN A 225 8.31 15.72 11.18
C ASN A 225 7.11 15.32 12.04
N ALA A 226 6.88 14.00 12.21
CA ALA A 226 5.81 13.45 13.03
C ALA A 226 5.82 13.96 14.49
N LYS A 227 7.00 14.31 15.05
CA LYS A 227 7.11 14.85 16.41
C LYS A 227 6.50 16.24 16.59
N PHE A 228 6.30 16.97 15.51
CA PHE A 228 5.78 18.35 15.55
C PHE A 228 4.28 18.46 15.25
N ILE A 229 3.62 17.38 14.91
CA ILE A 229 2.20 17.38 14.51
C ILE A 229 1.26 17.96 15.59
N ASN A 230 1.56 17.74 16.87
CA ASN A 230 0.74 18.25 17.98
C ASN A 230 0.69 19.78 18.09
N GLN A 231 1.53 20.49 17.33
CA GLN A 231 1.52 21.95 17.24
C GLN A 231 0.58 22.46 16.13
N SER A 232 -0.01 21.55 15.36
CA SER A 232 -0.86 21.90 14.22
C SER A 232 -2.30 22.16 14.61
N THR A 233 -2.89 23.20 14.03
CA THR A 233 -4.33 23.48 14.08
C THR A 233 -5.11 22.78 12.95
N ASP A 234 -4.41 22.33 11.89
CA ASP A 234 -4.95 21.56 10.78
C ASP A 234 -4.05 20.33 10.51
N PRO A 235 -4.34 19.19 11.14
CA PRO A 235 -3.54 17.97 10.98
C PRO A 235 -3.45 17.49 9.53
N VAL A 236 -4.53 17.61 8.75
CA VAL A 236 -4.57 17.14 7.35
C VAL A 236 -3.61 17.95 6.48
N GLN A 237 -3.68 19.28 6.56
CA GLN A 237 -2.80 20.14 5.77
C GLN A 237 -1.34 19.96 6.18
N THR A 238 -1.08 19.82 7.48
CA THR A 238 0.29 19.60 8.01
C THR A 238 0.85 18.25 7.53
N LEU A 239 0.03 17.20 7.53
CA LEU A 239 0.42 15.89 7.02
C LEU A 239 0.72 15.91 5.52
N PHE A 240 -0.06 16.63 4.72
CA PHE A 240 0.28 16.80 3.31
C PHE A 240 1.62 17.50 3.13
N GLY A 241 1.96 18.50 3.95
CA GLY A 241 3.28 19.11 3.96
C GLY A 241 4.39 18.08 4.25
N PHE A 242 4.22 17.25 5.27
CA PHE A 242 5.19 16.17 5.57
C PHE A 242 5.33 15.16 4.43
N LEU A 243 4.23 14.83 3.75
CA LEU A 243 4.26 13.94 2.57
C LEU A 243 4.94 14.58 1.36
N GLU A 244 4.85 15.91 1.19
CA GLU A 244 5.62 16.64 0.18
C GLU A 244 7.13 16.59 0.46
N ASP A 245 7.54 16.75 1.71
CA ASP A 245 8.95 16.71 2.12
C ASP A 245 9.61 15.37 1.79
N VAL A 246 8.88 14.26 1.96
CA VAL A 246 9.41 12.91 1.76
C VAL A 246 9.09 12.31 0.39
N GLY A 247 8.16 12.90 -0.37
CA GLY A 247 7.81 12.44 -1.70
C GLY A 247 8.95 12.62 -2.70
N SER A 248 9.05 11.69 -3.65
CA SER A 248 9.95 11.82 -4.79
C SER A 248 9.29 12.58 -5.94
N THR A 249 10.03 12.78 -7.05
CA THR A 249 9.45 13.33 -8.30
C THR A 249 8.37 12.42 -8.90
N ASN A 250 8.34 11.16 -8.49
CA ASN A 250 7.35 10.16 -8.88
C ASN A 250 6.23 9.99 -7.86
N ASN A 251 6.04 10.94 -6.93
CA ASN A 251 4.97 10.90 -5.96
C ASN A 251 3.61 11.08 -6.66
N ARG A 252 2.93 9.96 -6.91
CA ARG A 252 1.66 9.92 -7.67
C ARG A 252 0.45 10.17 -6.81
N TRP A 253 0.45 9.61 -5.59
CA TRP A 253 -0.63 9.77 -4.62
C TRP A 253 -0.05 10.09 -3.25
N GLN A 254 -0.79 10.90 -2.51
CA GLN A 254 -0.58 11.16 -1.09
C GLN A 254 -1.86 10.77 -0.37
N LEU A 255 -1.75 9.87 0.60
CA LEU A 255 -2.86 9.32 1.34
C LEU A 255 -2.67 9.64 2.82
N ILE A 256 -3.75 10.03 3.48
CA ILE A 256 -3.82 10.30 4.91
C ILE A 256 -5.00 9.49 5.45
N TYR A 257 -4.72 8.55 6.32
CA TYR A 257 -5.72 7.75 7.02
C TYR A 257 -5.91 8.31 8.42
N ASN A 258 -7.15 8.57 8.81
CA ASN A 258 -7.55 8.73 10.21
C ASN A 258 -8.32 7.48 10.62
N GLN A 259 -7.69 6.65 11.46
CA GLN A 259 -8.24 5.35 11.81
C GLN A 259 -9.39 5.45 12.82
N ASP A 260 -9.35 6.44 13.72
CA ASP A 260 -10.42 6.69 14.70
C ASP A 260 -11.71 7.16 14.02
N GLU A 261 -11.58 8.11 13.08
CA GLU A 261 -12.71 8.61 12.30
C GLU A 261 -13.08 7.70 11.13
N LYS A 262 -12.22 6.73 10.79
CA LYS A 262 -12.36 5.86 9.61
C LYS A 262 -12.51 6.65 8.32
N THR A 263 -11.62 7.62 8.13
CA THR A 263 -11.60 8.48 6.94
C THR A 263 -10.28 8.37 6.21
N ILE A 264 -10.33 8.51 4.88
CA ILE A 264 -9.14 8.55 4.03
C ILE A 264 -9.18 9.86 3.25
N THR A 265 -8.20 10.73 3.49
CA THR A 265 -8.04 11.96 2.71
C THR A 265 -6.87 11.79 1.76
N PHE A 266 -7.05 12.14 0.50
CA PHE A 266 -6.02 11.90 -0.51
C PHE A 266 -5.99 13.01 -1.56
N ARG A 267 -4.84 13.09 -2.25
CA ARG A 267 -4.66 13.88 -3.46
C ARG A 267 -3.70 13.17 -4.41
N THR A 268 -3.76 13.52 -5.69
CA THR A 268 -2.93 12.92 -6.74
C THR A 268 -2.01 13.96 -7.35
N GLN A 269 -0.93 13.54 -7.99
CA GLN A 269 0.01 14.42 -8.67
C GLN A 269 -0.68 15.30 -9.74
N THR A 270 -1.70 14.76 -10.40
CA THR A 270 -2.49 15.47 -11.42
C THR A 270 -3.42 16.52 -10.81
N HIS A 271 -3.74 16.42 -9.52
CA HIS A 271 -4.68 17.28 -8.80
C HIS A 271 -4.21 17.52 -7.36
N LEU A 272 -3.03 18.13 -7.19
CA LEU A 272 -2.47 18.45 -5.87
C LEU A 272 -3.29 19.52 -5.11
N ASP A 273 -4.01 20.38 -5.85
CA ASP A 273 -4.92 21.40 -5.33
C ASP A 273 -6.27 20.83 -4.86
N LYS A 274 -6.57 19.55 -5.14
CA LYS A 274 -7.85 18.92 -4.83
C LYS A 274 -7.70 17.84 -3.77
N GLN A 275 -8.04 18.19 -2.55
CA GLN A 275 -8.18 17.20 -1.49
C GLN A 275 -9.53 16.48 -1.66
N ARG A 276 -9.49 15.16 -1.57
CA ARG A 276 -10.66 14.27 -1.65
C ARG A 276 -10.73 13.46 -0.37
N LYS A 277 -11.92 13.33 0.20
CA LYS A 277 -12.14 12.58 1.43
C LYS A 277 -13.16 11.47 1.19
N VAL A 278 -12.80 10.25 1.59
CA VAL A 278 -13.72 9.12 1.71
C VAL A 278 -13.98 8.89 3.20
N ASP A 279 -15.24 8.78 3.56
CA ASP A 279 -15.72 8.48 4.89
C ASP A 279 -16.30 7.05 4.89
N LEU A 280 -15.61 6.09 5.49
CA LEU A 280 -15.99 4.68 5.47
C LEU A 280 -17.30 4.45 6.24
N VAL A 281 -17.61 5.30 7.22
CA VAL A 281 -18.86 5.15 8.00
C VAL A 281 -20.10 5.39 7.15
N LYS A 282 -19.96 6.16 6.05
CA LYS A 282 -21.05 6.45 5.11
C LYS A 282 -21.26 5.37 4.04
N ILE A 283 -20.38 4.36 3.97
CA ILE A 283 -20.41 3.33 2.93
C ILE A 283 -21.21 2.12 3.41
N ASP A 284 -22.16 1.68 2.59
CA ASP A 284 -22.78 0.37 2.79
C ASP A 284 -21.86 -0.74 2.29
N PHE A 285 -21.24 -1.45 3.22
CA PHE A 285 -20.39 -2.59 2.93
C PHE A 285 -21.13 -3.93 2.82
N SER A 286 -22.47 -3.93 2.89
CA SER A 286 -23.27 -5.13 2.62
C SER A 286 -23.06 -5.61 1.19
N CYS A 287 -22.90 -6.91 0.97
CA CYS A 287 -22.71 -7.46 -0.37
C CYS A 287 -24.01 -7.53 -1.20
N ILE A 288 -25.16 -7.20 -0.61
CA ILE A 288 -26.43 -7.05 -1.36
C ILE A 288 -26.46 -5.79 -2.23
N THR A 289 -25.58 -4.82 -1.97
CA THR A 289 -25.38 -3.63 -2.82
C THR A 289 -24.15 -3.80 -3.69
N SER A 290 -24.13 -3.13 -4.85
CA SER A 290 -23.01 -3.18 -5.78
C SER A 290 -21.70 -2.69 -5.15
N THR A 291 -20.59 -3.33 -5.50
CA THR A 291 -19.26 -2.74 -5.35
C THR A 291 -19.20 -1.46 -6.18
N GLN A 292 -18.56 -0.44 -5.65
CA GLN A 292 -18.43 0.84 -6.33
C GLN A 292 -16.97 1.20 -6.54
N TYR A 293 -16.71 2.08 -7.51
CA TYR A 293 -15.39 2.63 -7.76
C TYR A 293 -15.41 4.16 -7.90
N PHE A 294 -14.26 4.77 -7.67
CA PHE A 294 -13.98 6.17 -7.92
C PHE A 294 -12.66 6.28 -8.71
N ASP A 295 -12.63 7.09 -9.76
CA ASP A 295 -11.43 7.30 -10.59
C ASP A 295 -10.50 8.32 -9.93
N LEU A 296 -9.25 7.91 -9.68
CA LEU A 296 -8.23 8.76 -9.06
C LEU A 296 -7.84 9.97 -9.94
N ASP A 297 -8.05 9.89 -11.25
CA ASP A 297 -7.82 11.02 -12.19
C ASP A 297 -9.06 11.92 -12.33
N SER A 298 -10.15 11.66 -11.57
CA SER A 298 -11.35 12.50 -11.55
C SER A 298 -11.05 13.92 -11.08
N ASP A 299 -11.71 14.91 -11.69
CA ASP A 299 -11.60 16.33 -11.32
C ASP A 299 -12.47 16.74 -10.10
N THR A 300 -12.91 15.76 -9.31
CA THR A 300 -13.73 15.97 -8.10
C THR A 300 -12.88 16.38 -6.91
N ALA A 301 -13.43 17.18 -5.99
CA ALA A 301 -12.81 17.57 -4.71
C ALA A 301 -13.80 17.41 -3.55
N GLY A 302 -13.32 17.42 -2.30
CA GLY A 302 -14.11 17.34 -1.08
C GLY A 302 -14.58 15.93 -0.76
N ASP A 303 -15.79 15.77 -0.21
CA ASP A 303 -16.39 14.45 0.09
C ASP A 303 -16.76 13.73 -1.20
N VAL A 304 -16.04 12.64 -1.50
CA VAL A 304 -16.23 11.87 -2.73
C VAL A 304 -17.13 10.64 -2.55
N ASN A 305 -17.72 10.42 -1.38
CA ASN A 305 -18.65 9.32 -1.16
C ASN A 305 -19.81 9.33 -2.16
N VAL A 306 -20.29 10.51 -2.54
CA VAL A 306 -21.38 10.69 -3.51
C VAL A 306 -20.94 10.57 -4.97
N ALA A 307 -19.65 10.50 -5.23
CA ALA A 307 -19.07 10.43 -6.59
C ALA A 307 -18.68 9.00 -7.00
N PHE A 308 -18.80 8.04 -6.09
CA PHE A 308 -18.61 6.63 -6.43
C PHE A 308 -19.67 6.16 -7.43
N ARG A 309 -19.23 5.29 -8.35
CA ARG A 309 -20.07 4.69 -9.39
C ARG A 309 -20.09 3.18 -9.18
N ASP A 310 -21.14 2.52 -9.63
CA ASP A 310 -21.22 1.07 -9.61
C ASP A 310 -20.10 0.44 -10.43
N PHE A 311 -19.63 -0.72 -9.99
CA PHE A 311 -18.53 -1.45 -10.63
C PHE A 311 -18.76 -1.65 -12.11
N ASP A 312 -17.76 -1.29 -12.91
CA ASP A 312 -17.73 -1.43 -14.36
C ASP A 312 -16.54 -2.33 -14.74
N SER A 313 -16.85 -3.48 -15.33
CA SER A 313 -15.85 -4.48 -15.71
C SER A 313 -14.92 -3.99 -16.83
N GLU A 314 -15.40 -3.14 -17.74
CA GLU A 314 -14.57 -2.59 -18.83
C GLU A 314 -13.59 -1.55 -18.26
N VAL A 315 -14.05 -0.63 -17.42
CA VAL A 315 -13.18 0.34 -16.71
C VAL A 315 -12.12 -0.41 -15.90
N ASN A 316 -12.52 -1.45 -15.15
CA ASN A 316 -11.60 -2.31 -14.41
C ASN A 316 -10.55 -2.96 -15.33
N LEU A 317 -10.97 -3.54 -16.45
CA LEU A 317 -10.06 -4.16 -17.43
C LEU A 317 -9.08 -3.15 -18.04
N GLN A 318 -9.52 -1.94 -18.35
CA GLN A 318 -8.64 -0.91 -18.94
C GLN A 318 -7.55 -0.49 -17.98
N VAL A 319 -7.86 -0.28 -16.70
CA VAL A 319 -6.85 0.02 -15.67
C VAL A 319 -5.84 -1.12 -15.54
N ILE A 320 -6.31 -2.37 -15.48
CA ILE A 320 -5.44 -3.56 -15.40
C ILE A 320 -4.51 -3.63 -16.61
N LYS A 321 -5.05 -3.53 -17.84
CA LYS A 321 -4.25 -3.58 -19.09
C LYS A 321 -3.15 -2.53 -19.09
N LYS A 322 -3.48 -1.31 -18.65
CA LYS A 322 -2.53 -0.20 -18.58
C LYS A 322 -1.41 -0.53 -17.59
N SER A 323 -1.74 -1.00 -16.40
CA SER A 323 -0.77 -1.36 -15.35
C SER A 323 0.11 -2.54 -15.76
N VAL A 324 -0.48 -3.63 -16.25
CA VAL A 324 0.25 -4.83 -16.72
C VAL A 324 1.26 -4.45 -17.82
N LYS A 325 0.84 -3.61 -18.78
CA LYS A 325 1.72 -3.11 -19.85
C LYS A 325 2.88 -2.26 -19.30
N MET A 326 2.57 -1.32 -18.41
CA MET A 326 3.59 -0.39 -17.86
C MET A 326 4.59 -1.11 -16.96
N GLN A 327 4.14 -2.18 -16.27
CA GLN A 327 5.00 -3.02 -15.44
C GLN A 327 5.79 -4.06 -16.24
N GLY A 328 5.56 -4.16 -17.56
CA GLY A 328 6.23 -5.16 -18.40
C GLY A 328 5.79 -6.61 -18.12
N LEU A 329 4.62 -6.80 -17.50
CA LEU A 329 4.08 -8.12 -17.17
C LEU A 329 3.42 -8.77 -18.40
N PRO A 330 3.29 -10.12 -18.42
CA PRO A 330 2.64 -10.82 -19.53
C PRO A 330 1.20 -10.34 -19.75
N ALA A 331 0.82 -9.99 -20.97
CA ALA A 331 -0.50 -9.46 -21.30
C ALA A 331 -1.67 -10.39 -20.89
N ALA A 332 -1.43 -11.71 -20.90
CA ALA A 332 -2.41 -12.73 -20.47
C ALA A 332 -2.84 -12.54 -19.01
N LEU A 333 -2.00 -11.93 -18.16
CA LEU A 333 -2.32 -11.66 -16.77
C LEU A 333 -3.52 -10.69 -16.65
N SER A 334 -3.66 -9.75 -17.60
CA SER A 334 -4.78 -8.80 -17.58
C SER A 334 -6.15 -9.50 -17.58
N GLY A 335 -6.31 -10.53 -18.39
CA GLY A 335 -7.57 -11.30 -18.44
C GLY A 335 -7.84 -12.06 -17.14
N ARG A 336 -6.79 -12.65 -16.53
CA ARG A 336 -6.90 -13.38 -15.26
C ARG A 336 -7.32 -12.46 -14.11
N LEU A 337 -6.69 -11.29 -14.00
CA LEU A 337 -7.04 -10.31 -12.97
C LEU A 337 -8.44 -9.72 -13.19
N ALA A 338 -8.81 -9.44 -14.44
CA ALA A 338 -10.09 -8.82 -14.76
C ALA A 338 -11.31 -9.73 -14.52
N ILE A 339 -11.16 -11.04 -14.72
CA ILE A 339 -12.25 -11.99 -14.50
C ILE A 339 -12.47 -12.32 -13.03
N TYR A 340 -11.42 -12.22 -12.19
CA TYR A 340 -11.46 -12.62 -10.80
C TYR A 340 -12.65 -12.05 -9.98
N PRO A 341 -13.03 -10.76 -10.13
CA PRO A 341 -14.20 -10.23 -9.40
C PRO A 341 -15.51 -10.97 -9.68
N SER A 342 -15.67 -11.59 -10.86
CA SER A 342 -16.86 -12.38 -11.20
C SER A 342 -16.86 -13.78 -10.59
N GLU A 343 -15.72 -14.24 -10.07
CA GLU A 343 -15.56 -15.51 -9.36
C GLU A 343 -15.86 -15.39 -7.86
N THR A 344 -16.11 -14.16 -7.37
CA THR A 344 -16.47 -13.87 -5.97
C THR A 344 -17.99 -13.96 -5.78
N GLN A 345 -18.43 -14.45 -4.62
CA GLN A 345 -19.86 -14.70 -4.36
C GLN A 345 -20.31 -14.03 -3.07
N CYS A 346 -21.39 -13.24 -3.14
CA CYS A 346 -22.11 -12.74 -1.97
C CYS A 346 -22.90 -13.90 -1.31
N ASN A 347 -22.78 -14.05 0.02
CA ASN A 347 -23.46 -15.05 0.82
C ASN A 347 -24.71 -14.51 1.51
#